data_8072b582c063affb8b939050597a9386
#
_entry.id   8072b582c063affb8b939050597a9386
#
_cell.length_a   1.000
_cell.length_b   1.000
_cell.length_c   1.000
_cell.angle_alpha   90.00
_cell.angle_beta   90.00
_cell.angle_gamma   90.00
#
_symmetry.space_group_name_H-M   'P 1'
#
loop_
_entity.id
_entity.type
_entity.pdbx_description
1 polymer ?
#
loop_
_entity_poly.entity_id
_entity_poly.type
_entity_poly.pdbx_seq_one_letter_code
_entity_poly.pdbx_strand_id
1 'polypeptide(L)'
;MNRRHFGLSATAAVLLAQQLRQALAQDAGRPASSVDRDSAWRMRDAATAFLESLDAAARKAVSFPLEADQRTSWSNLPVALVPRVGVNVGAIGLQSRRRLHDLLRASTSSQGYHKIAEIMRHDDLLRTEELEYLQHNPPRPRAGRNAIESMGSANYWVAMFGEPVRGKPWAWLLTGHHLGATFTCAGGRVAAAPLFLGAQPLEDLTGPYAGFTVLSHEGLRGLDLVSSLHPEQARVAVLSTEPGFSDVLTGVGRRDSLSRFEGLPAGDLDPPQQRLLHALVDEYVRNADFDAAERHLDAIQRAGLDQLHFSWRGPTNDIRSPFYYRIHGPRLIIEFAVQEPNHIHTIMRDPQNDYGMDWLGLHYEEHAWSAR
;
A
#
# COMPACT_ATOMS: atom_id res chain seq x y z
N MET A 1 19.94 -25.32 50.32
CA MET A 1 19.09 -24.71 49.29
C MET A 1 19.93 -23.72 48.49
N ASN A 2 20.42 -24.13 47.32
CA ASN A 2 21.37 -23.37 46.50
C ASN A 2 20.59 -22.65 45.36
N ARG A 3 20.57 -21.32 45.41
CA ARG A 3 20.20 -20.52 44.26
C ARG A 3 21.42 -20.37 43.33
N ARG A 4 21.38 -21.01 42.18
CA ARG A 4 22.38 -20.78 41.11
C ARG A 4 21.91 -19.56 40.29
N HIS A 5 22.61 -18.45 40.44
CA HIS A 5 22.50 -17.30 39.53
C HIS A 5 23.25 -17.67 38.22
N PHE A 6 22.52 -17.77 37.11
CA PHE A 6 23.12 -17.74 35.77
C PHE A 6 23.40 -16.29 35.41
N GLY A 7 24.57 -15.79 35.71
CA GLY A 7 25.09 -14.55 35.17
C GLY A 7 25.74 -14.80 33.81
N LEU A 8 25.12 -14.38 32.73
CA LEU A 8 25.85 -14.28 31.45
C LEU A 8 26.98 -13.26 31.63
N SER A 9 28.23 -13.67 31.38
CA SER A 9 29.38 -12.77 31.53
C SER A 9 29.31 -11.65 30.48
N ALA A 10 29.75 -10.44 30.87
CA ALA A 10 29.80 -9.26 29.96
C ALA A 10 30.51 -9.54 28.63
N THR A 11 31.45 -10.48 28.62
CA THR A 11 32.16 -10.99 27.43
C THR A 11 31.23 -11.74 26.45
N ALA A 12 30.26 -12.51 26.94
CA ALA A 12 29.29 -13.20 26.06
C ALA A 12 28.32 -12.22 25.38
N ALA A 13 27.89 -11.18 26.07
CA ALA A 13 27.05 -10.13 25.51
C ALA A 13 27.77 -9.28 24.44
N VAL A 14 29.06 -8.98 24.65
CA VAL A 14 29.87 -8.25 23.66
C VAL A 14 30.15 -9.11 22.42
N LEU A 15 30.41 -10.40 22.57
CA LEU A 15 30.59 -11.32 21.44
C LEU A 15 29.31 -11.51 20.64
N LEU A 16 28.15 -11.60 21.31
CA LEU A 16 26.84 -11.68 20.64
C LEU A 16 26.54 -10.40 19.86
N ALA A 17 26.82 -9.23 20.44
CA ALA A 17 26.64 -7.94 19.78
C ALA A 17 27.60 -7.75 18.58
N GLN A 18 28.83 -8.25 18.65
CA GLN A 18 29.76 -8.25 17.52
C GLN A 18 29.32 -9.22 16.41
N GLN A 19 28.83 -10.42 16.76
CA GLN A 19 28.29 -11.36 15.78
C GLN A 19 27.03 -10.83 15.11
N LEU A 20 26.12 -10.16 15.85
CA LEU A 20 24.97 -9.49 15.27
C LEU A 20 25.38 -8.35 14.32
N ARG A 21 26.35 -7.51 14.71
CA ARG A 21 26.87 -6.44 13.84
C ARG A 21 27.55 -6.98 12.58
N GLN A 22 28.30 -8.08 12.68
CA GLN A 22 28.90 -8.74 11.51
C GLN A 22 27.86 -9.39 10.61
N ALA A 23 26.80 -10.02 11.17
CA ALA A 23 25.69 -10.56 10.41
C ALA A 23 24.90 -9.46 9.67
N LEU A 24 24.64 -8.32 10.34
CA LEU A 24 23.97 -7.16 9.74
C LEU A 24 24.83 -6.49 8.64
N ALA A 25 26.15 -6.41 8.84
CA ALA A 25 27.08 -5.88 7.83
C ALA A 25 27.25 -6.82 6.62
N GLN A 26 27.16 -8.15 6.84
CA GLN A 26 27.20 -9.15 5.75
C GLN A 26 25.91 -9.15 4.92
N ASP A 27 24.75 -8.81 5.52
CA ASP A 27 23.47 -8.75 4.81
C ASP A 27 23.29 -7.43 4.02
N ALA A 28 23.91 -6.34 4.47
CA ALA A 28 23.94 -5.06 3.75
C ALA A 28 24.75 -5.11 2.43
N GLY A 29 25.73 -6.03 2.33
CA GLY A 29 26.54 -6.24 1.12
C GLY A 29 26.12 -7.46 0.28
N ARG A 30 25.00 -8.13 0.61
CA ARG A 30 24.58 -9.29 -0.15
C ARG A 30 23.94 -8.83 -1.46
N PRO A 31 24.45 -9.25 -2.64
CA PRO A 31 23.78 -8.94 -3.89
C PRO A 31 22.35 -9.48 -3.84
N ALA A 32 21.39 -8.74 -4.40
CA ALA A 32 20.01 -9.17 -4.51
C ALA A 32 19.93 -10.63 -4.95
N SER A 33 19.06 -11.43 -4.30
CA SER A 33 18.89 -12.84 -4.63
C SER A 33 18.51 -13.01 -6.11
N SER A 34 18.69 -14.19 -6.69
CA SER A 34 18.26 -14.45 -8.09
C SER A 34 16.76 -14.21 -8.26
N VAL A 35 15.97 -14.51 -7.23
CA VAL A 35 14.52 -14.31 -7.18
C VAL A 35 14.18 -12.82 -7.27
N ASP A 36 14.87 -11.97 -6.49
CA ASP A 36 14.65 -10.51 -6.51
C ASP A 36 14.97 -9.87 -7.86
N ARG A 37 16.03 -10.38 -8.52
CA ARG A 37 16.37 -9.92 -9.87
C ARG A 37 15.29 -10.28 -10.86
N ASP A 38 14.64 -11.44 -10.70
CA ASP A 38 13.54 -11.87 -11.57
C ASP A 38 12.32 -10.95 -11.47
N SER A 39 11.89 -10.57 -10.26
CA SER A 39 10.77 -9.63 -10.07
C SER A 39 11.07 -8.26 -10.67
N ALA A 40 12.19 -7.65 -10.31
CA ALA A 40 12.60 -6.34 -10.84
C ALA A 40 12.79 -6.36 -12.37
N TRP A 41 13.21 -7.49 -12.93
CA TRP A 41 13.36 -7.65 -14.36
C TRP A 41 12.03 -7.83 -15.07
N ARG A 42 11.12 -8.66 -14.55
CA ARG A 42 9.76 -8.79 -15.09
C ARG A 42 9.06 -7.44 -15.13
N MET A 43 9.12 -6.68 -14.03
CA MET A 43 8.52 -5.35 -13.95
C MET A 43 9.17 -4.38 -14.94
N ARG A 44 10.51 -4.36 -15.07
CA ARG A 44 11.24 -3.55 -16.05
C ARG A 44 10.86 -3.88 -17.49
N ASP A 45 10.84 -5.16 -17.84
CA ASP A 45 10.53 -5.60 -19.22
C ASP A 45 9.09 -5.26 -19.58
N ALA A 46 8.15 -5.41 -18.64
CA ALA A 46 6.76 -4.99 -18.82
C ALA A 46 6.62 -3.46 -18.95
N ALA A 47 7.38 -2.69 -18.16
CA ALA A 47 7.41 -1.23 -18.24
C ALA A 47 7.98 -0.75 -19.60
N THR A 48 9.05 -1.37 -20.07
CA THR A 48 9.63 -1.09 -21.39
C THR A 48 8.61 -1.37 -22.51
N ALA A 49 7.97 -2.54 -22.48
CA ALA A 49 6.94 -2.91 -23.45
C ALA A 49 5.71 -1.98 -23.40
N PHE A 50 5.33 -1.49 -22.23
CA PHE A 50 4.30 -0.46 -22.09
C PHE A 50 4.71 0.85 -22.76
N LEU A 51 5.90 1.37 -22.46
CA LEU A 51 6.42 2.61 -23.04
C LEU A 51 6.56 2.51 -24.57
N GLU A 52 7.01 1.37 -25.11
CA GLU A 52 7.15 1.13 -26.55
C GLU A 52 5.79 1.08 -27.27
N SER A 53 4.73 0.70 -26.58
CA SER A 53 3.38 0.63 -27.14
C SER A 53 2.68 1.98 -27.25
N LEU A 54 3.22 3.03 -26.62
CA LEU A 54 2.67 4.38 -26.65
C LEU A 54 3.11 5.16 -27.90
N ASP A 55 2.24 6.02 -28.40
CA ASP A 55 2.63 7.02 -29.38
C ASP A 55 3.58 8.08 -28.74
N ALA A 56 4.18 8.92 -29.58
CA ALA A 56 5.16 9.90 -29.14
C ALA A 56 4.61 10.92 -28.12
N ALA A 57 3.36 11.32 -28.28
CA ALA A 57 2.71 12.28 -27.39
C ALA A 57 2.42 11.67 -26.02
N ALA A 58 1.82 10.47 -25.98
CA ALA A 58 1.55 9.73 -24.76
C ALA A 58 2.86 9.33 -24.04
N ARG A 59 3.89 8.91 -24.79
CA ARG A 59 5.20 8.57 -24.24
C ARG A 59 5.88 9.78 -23.60
N LYS A 60 5.76 10.96 -24.17
CA LYS A 60 6.25 12.21 -23.58
C LYS A 60 5.46 12.57 -22.33
N ALA A 61 4.13 12.43 -22.34
CA ALA A 61 3.27 12.77 -21.23
C ALA A 61 3.45 11.86 -20.01
N VAL A 62 3.77 10.57 -20.22
CA VAL A 62 3.96 9.58 -19.14
C VAL A 62 5.32 9.69 -18.46
N SER A 63 6.35 10.27 -19.10
CA SER A 63 7.75 10.19 -18.68
C SER A 63 8.20 11.43 -17.93
N PHE A 64 8.78 11.23 -16.74
CA PHE A 64 9.31 12.25 -15.85
C PHE A 64 10.72 11.90 -15.38
N PRO A 65 11.56 12.88 -14.98
CA PRO A 65 12.77 12.60 -14.21
C PRO A 65 12.46 11.82 -12.93
N LEU A 66 13.39 11.00 -12.46
CA LEU A 66 13.19 10.19 -11.23
C LEU A 66 12.96 11.09 -10.01
N GLU A 67 13.63 12.23 -9.95
CA GLU A 67 13.59 13.19 -8.85
C GLU A 67 12.39 14.15 -8.92
N ALA A 68 11.51 13.99 -9.91
CA ALA A 68 10.35 14.87 -10.06
C ALA A 68 9.39 14.76 -8.86
N ASP A 69 8.96 15.91 -8.33
CA ASP A 69 8.02 16.01 -7.19
C ASP A 69 6.71 15.25 -7.44
N GLN A 70 6.33 15.16 -8.70
CA GLN A 70 5.14 14.42 -9.16
C GLN A 70 5.17 12.94 -8.76
N ARG A 71 6.31 12.38 -8.43
CA ARG A 71 6.45 10.98 -8.00
C ARG A 71 5.65 10.66 -6.73
N THR A 72 5.37 11.66 -5.92
CA THR A 72 4.58 11.53 -4.69
C THR A 72 3.17 12.12 -4.82
N SER A 73 2.80 12.63 -6.02
CA SER A 73 1.55 13.36 -6.27
C SER A 73 0.40 12.45 -6.71
N TRP A 74 0.08 11.42 -5.91
CA TRP A 74 -1.17 10.67 -6.10
C TRP A 74 -2.32 11.30 -5.32
N SER A 75 -3.55 10.90 -5.59
CA SER A 75 -4.72 11.27 -4.77
C SER A 75 -5.83 10.22 -4.93
N ASN A 76 -6.63 10.05 -3.89
CA ASN A 76 -7.80 9.18 -3.86
C ASN A 76 -9.10 9.89 -4.23
N LEU A 77 -9.06 11.21 -4.42
CA LEU A 77 -10.25 12.01 -4.78
C LEU A 77 -10.57 11.91 -6.29
N PRO A 78 -11.82 12.18 -6.71
CA PRO A 78 -12.16 12.31 -8.11
C PRO A 78 -11.23 13.28 -8.86
N VAL A 79 -10.93 12.97 -10.11
CA VAL A 79 -9.91 13.69 -10.90
C VAL A 79 -10.26 15.15 -11.14
N ALA A 80 -11.54 15.48 -11.25
CA ALA A 80 -12.00 16.88 -11.37
C ALA A 80 -11.69 17.73 -10.12
N LEU A 81 -11.47 17.08 -8.96
CA LEU A 81 -11.10 17.80 -7.72
C LEU A 81 -9.58 17.92 -7.58
N VAL A 82 -8.83 16.90 -8.00
CA VAL A 82 -7.36 16.89 -7.96
C VAL A 82 -6.84 16.33 -9.28
N PRO A 83 -6.35 17.18 -10.20
CA PRO A 83 -5.76 16.73 -11.47
C PRO A 83 -4.60 15.74 -11.27
N ARG A 84 -4.46 14.80 -12.20
CA ARG A 84 -3.40 13.80 -12.20
C ARG A 84 -2.32 14.13 -13.23
N VAL A 85 -1.12 13.62 -13.00
CA VAL A 85 0.00 13.71 -13.94
C VAL A 85 0.18 12.41 -14.71
N GLY A 86 0.83 12.50 -15.86
CA GLY A 86 1.08 11.32 -16.71
C GLY A 86 0.08 11.18 -17.86
N VAL A 87 -0.14 9.96 -18.30
CA VAL A 87 -1.04 9.64 -19.40
C VAL A 87 -2.33 9.03 -18.87
N ASN A 88 -3.46 9.51 -19.42
CA ASN A 88 -4.79 8.99 -19.06
C ASN A 88 -4.99 7.60 -19.71
N VAL A 89 -5.44 6.62 -18.91
CA VAL A 89 -5.67 5.23 -19.36
C VAL A 89 -6.77 5.16 -20.42
N GLY A 90 -7.80 6.00 -20.32
CA GLY A 90 -8.86 6.07 -21.31
C GLY A 90 -8.41 6.64 -22.66
N ALA A 91 -7.33 7.44 -22.68
CA ALA A 91 -6.82 8.08 -23.88
C ALA A 91 -5.83 7.21 -24.69
N ILE A 92 -5.24 6.16 -24.08
CA ILE A 92 -4.30 5.28 -24.78
C ILE A 92 -5.00 4.14 -25.52
N GLY A 93 -4.36 3.63 -26.58
CA GLY A 93 -4.90 2.56 -27.41
C GLY A 93 -5.04 1.21 -26.69
N LEU A 94 -5.82 0.29 -27.26
CA LEU A 94 -6.07 -1.03 -26.69
C LEU A 94 -4.79 -1.81 -26.39
N GLN A 95 -3.82 -1.76 -27.28
CA GLN A 95 -2.53 -2.45 -27.10
C GLN A 95 -1.79 -1.89 -25.88
N SER A 96 -1.74 -0.58 -25.72
CA SER A 96 -1.08 0.06 -24.58
C SER A 96 -1.79 -0.25 -23.27
N ARG A 97 -3.14 -0.32 -23.24
CA ARG A 97 -3.88 -0.78 -22.06
C ARG A 97 -3.53 -2.23 -21.68
N ARG A 98 -3.41 -3.12 -22.65
CA ARG A 98 -2.96 -4.50 -22.40
C ARG A 98 -1.55 -4.54 -21.80
N ARG A 99 -0.62 -3.73 -22.31
CA ARG A 99 0.75 -3.62 -21.76
C ARG A 99 0.77 -3.00 -20.36
N LEU A 100 -0.13 -2.07 -20.06
CA LEU A 100 -0.31 -1.55 -18.71
C LEU A 100 -0.76 -2.65 -17.74
N HIS A 101 -1.70 -3.49 -18.14
CA HIS A 101 -2.12 -4.65 -17.34
C HIS A 101 -0.98 -5.68 -17.17
N ASP A 102 -0.11 -5.86 -18.16
CA ASP A 102 1.09 -6.71 -18.04
C ASP A 102 2.06 -6.11 -17.00
N LEU A 103 2.27 -4.78 -17.02
CA LEU A 103 3.08 -4.07 -16.01
C LEU A 103 2.48 -4.20 -14.61
N LEU A 104 1.17 -4.03 -14.48
CA LEU A 104 0.49 -4.17 -13.20
C LEU A 104 0.65 -5.60 -12.64
N ARG A 105 0.47 -6.65 -13.47
CA ARG A 105 0.70 -8.05 -13.08
C ARG A 105 2.16 -8.33 -12.69
N ALA A 106 3.12 -7.66 -13.32
CA ALA A 106 4.53 -7.81 -12.98
C ALA A 106 4.93 -7.08 -11.68
N SER A 107 4.07 -6.19 -11.17
CA SER A 107 4.32 -5.37 -9.98
C SER A 107 3.51 -5.83 -8.75
N THR A 108 2.50 -6.66 -8.96
CA THR A 108 1.56 -7.10 -7.92
C THR A 108 1.41 -8.62 -7.91
N SER A 109 0.93 -9.17 -6.80
CA SER A 109 0.41 -10.53 -6.75
C SER A 109 -0.90 -10.63 -7.55
N SER A 110 -1.40 -11.85 -7.75
CA SER A 110 -2.73 -12.05 -8.33
C SER A 110 -3.85 -11.39 -7.50
N GLN A 111 -3.73 -11.40 -6.17
CA GLN A 111 -4.63 -10.71 -5.25
C GLN A 111 -4.57 -9.20 -5.45
N GLY A 112 -3.36 -8.60 -5.43
CA GLY A 112 -3.17 -7.16 -5.61
C GLY A 112 -3.64 -6.68 -6.99
N TYR A 113 -3.33 -7.44 -8.04
CA TYR A 113 -3.84 -7.16 -9.39
C TYR A 113 -5.37 -7.15 -9.43
N HIS A 114 -6.00 -8.18 -8.84
CA HIS A 114 -7.45 -8.31 -8.81
C HIS A 114 -8.11 -7.13 -8.07
N LYS A 115 -7.62 -6.80 -6.86
CA LYS A 115 -8.12 -5.65 -6.09
C LYS A 115 -8.03 -4.34 -6.88
N ILE A 116 -6.89 -4.04 -7.49
CA ILE A 116 -6.71 -2.81 -8.26
C ILE A 116 -7.65 -2.78 -9.48
N ALA A 117 -7.76 -3.88 -10.23
CA ALA A 117 -8.64 -3.96 -11.40
C ALA A 117 -10.12 -3.80 -11.01
N GLU A 118 -10.54 -4.40 -9.91
CA GLU A 118 -11.92 -4.30 -9.41
C GLU A 118 -12.23 -2.92 -8.83
N ILE A 119 -11.29 -2.25 -8.15
CA ILE A 119 -11.46 -0.86 -7.73
C ILE A 119 -11.75 0.04 -8.93
N MET A 120 -11.01 -0.14 -10.03
CA MET A 120 -11.27 0.62 -11.27
C MET A 120 -12.65 0.30 -11.86
N ARG A 121 -13.09 -0.96 -11.81
CA ARG A 121 -14.43 -1.38 -12.28
C ARG A 121 -15.53 -0.84 -11.38
N HIS A 122 -15.35 -0.86 -10.04
CA HIS A 122 -16.30 -0.31 -9.08
C HIS A 122 -16.47 1.21 -9.24
N ASP A 123 -15.45 1.90 -9.70
CA ASP A 123 -15.54 3.33 -10.01
C ASP A 123 -16.46 3.62 -11.23
N ASP A 124 -16.54 2.71 -12.22
CA ASP A 124 -17.55 2.76 -13.28
C ASP A 124 -18.96 2.55 -12.73
N LEU A 125 -19.11 1.62 -11.78
CA LEU A 125 -20.39 1.32 -11.13
C LEU A 125 -20.87 2.50 -10.31
N LEU A 126 -20.02 3.05 -9.44
CA LEU A 126 -20.30 4.25 -8.65
C LEU A 126 -20.73 5.42 -9.55
N ARG A 127 -19.98 5.66 -10.62
CA ARG A 127 -20.32 6.73 -11.57
C ARG A 127 -21.73 6.53 -12.16
N THR A 128 -22.09 5.31 -12.51
CA THR A 128 -23.39 4.99 -13.08
C THR A 128 -24.51 5.23 -12.06
N GLU A 129 -24.37 4.70 -10.84
CA GLU A 129 -25.34 4.87 -9.76
C GLU A 129 -25.53 6.34 -9.38
N GLU A 130 -24.45 7.11 -9.27
CA GLU A 130 -24.52 8.54 -8.96
C GLU A 130 -25.16 9.36 -10.08
N LEU A 131 -24.92 9.03 -11.35
CA LEU A 131 -25.58 9.69 -12.48
C LEU A 131 -27.07 9.37 -12.54
N GLU A 132 -27.47 8.14 -12.26
CA GLU A 132 -28.87 7.72 -12.15
C GLU A 132 -29.56 8.45 -10.97
N TYR A 133 -28.91 8.52 -9.82
CA TYR A 133 -29.40 9.28 -8.67
C TYR A 133 -29.69 10.74 -9.04
N LEU A 134 -28.80 11.39 -9.79
CA LEU A 134 -28.96 12.78 -10.23
C LEU A 134 -30.13 13.00 -11.19
N GLN A 135 -30.59 11.96 -11.90
CA GLN A 135 -31.77 12.09 -12.78
C GLN A 135 -33.07 12.23 -11.99
N HIS A 136 -33.14 11.69 -10.77
CA HIS A 136 -34.34 11.61 -9.96
C HIS A 136 -34.33 12.58 -8.76
N ASN A 137 -33.23 13.27 -8.52
CA ASN A 137 -33.03 14.13 -7.36
C ASN A 137 -32.58 15.52 -7.78
N PRO A 138 -32.81 16.57 -6.93
CA PRO A 138 -32.35 17.91 -7.22
C PRO A 138 -30.87 17.93 -7.61
N PRO A 139 -30.46 18.77 -8.58
CA PRO A 139 -29.09 18.79 -9.04
C PRO A 139 -28.14 19.17 -7.90
N ARG A 140 -27.11 18.37 -7.70
CA ARG A 140 -26.00 18.74 -6.83
C ARG A 140 -25.28 19.98 -7.36
N PRO A 141 -24.57 20.76 -6.54
CA PRO A 141 -23.69 21.81 -7.01
C PRO A 141 -22.84 21.35 -8.20
N ARG A 142 -22.52 22.23 -9.13
CA ARG A 142 -21.78 21.94 -10.37
C ARG A 142 -20.46 21.17 -10.07
N ALA A 143 -19.76 21.52 -8.99
CA ALA A 143 -18.55 20.82 -8.56
C ALA A 143 -18.80 19.35 -8.26
N GLY A 144 -19.93 19.01 -7.63
CA GLY A 144 -20.31 17.62 -7.37
C GLY A 144 -20.61 16.83 -8.64
N ARG A 145 -21.31 17.43 -9.62
CA ARG A 145 -21.56 16.80 -10.92
C ARG A 145 -20.24 16.54 -11.68
N ASN A 146 -19.35 17.51 -11.76
CA ASN A 146 -18.05 17.36 -12.43
C ASN A 146 -17.21 16.25 -11.76
N ALA A 147 -17.26 16.13 -10.43
CA ALA A 147 -16.58 15.05 -9.71
C ALA A 147 -17.12 13.69 -10.16
N ILE A 148 -18.44 13.49 -10.19
CA ILE A 148 -19.08 12.25 -10.63
C ILE A 148 -18.73 11.93 -12.10
N GLU A 149 -18.81 12.89 -13.00
CA GLU A 149 -18.49 12.73 -14.42
C GLU A 149 -17.01 12.37 -14.63
N SER A 150 -16.13 12.75 -13.71
CA SER A 150 -14.70 12.43 -13.75
C SER A 150 -14.31 11.09 -13.09
N MET A 151 -15.27 10.31 -12.59
CA MET A 151 -15.08 8.95 -12.10
C MET A 151 -15.06 7.95 -13.25
N GLY A 152 -14.69 6.70 -12.95
CA GLY A 152 -14.76 5.57 -13.87
C GLY A 152 -13.38 5.08 -14.34
N SER A 153 -13.31 3.83 -14.77
CA SER A 153 -12.10 3.08 -15.12
C SER A 153 -11.24 3.73 -16.22
N ALA A 154 -11.82 4.57 -17.06
CA ALA A 154 -11.09 5.36 -18.04
C ALA A 154 -10.33 6.54 -17.42
N ASN A 155 -10.69 6.98 -16.24
CA ASN A 155 -10.17 8.16 -15.57
C ASN A 155 -9.08 7.83 -14.52
N TYR A 156 -8.15 6.95 -14.94
CA TYR A 156 -6.92 6.65 -14.21
C TYR A 156 -5.71 7.15 -15.00
N TRP A 157 -4.62 7.44 -14.30
CA TRP A 157 -3.40 7.99 -14.90
C TRP A 157 -2.19 7.15 -14.53
N VAL A 158 -1.30 7.02 -15.50
CA VAL A 158 0.00 6.37 -15.33
C VAL A 158 1.09 7.40 -15.50
N ALA A 159 2.07 7.40 -14.59
CA ALA A 159 3.29 8.19 -14.68
C ALA A 159 4.51 7.29 -14.45
N MET A 160 5.57 7.53 -15.22
CA MET A 160 6.86 6.83 -15.14
C MET A 160 7.94 7.84 -14.73
N PHE A 161 8.81 7.45 -13.81
CA PHE A 161 9.86 8.31 -13.24
C PHE A 161 11.21 7.65 -13.42
N GLY A 162 12.12 8.30 -14.12
CA GLY A 162 13.37 7.69 -14.60
C GLY A 162 13.13 6.73 -15.77
N GLU A 163 14.15 5.98 -16.13
CA GLU A 163 14.13 5.04 -17.25
C GLU A 163 14.15 3.59 -16.74
N PRO A 164 13.24 2.70 -17.18
CA PRO A 164 13.22 1.30 -16.78
C PRO A 164 14.34 0.52 -17.52
N VAL A 165 15.60 0.86 -17.25
CA VAL A 165 16.78 0.20 -17.79
C VAL A 165 17.59 -0.47 -16.70
N ARG A 166 18.34 -1.51 -17.06
CA ARG A 166 19.16 -2.25 -16.11
C ARG A 166 20.18 -1.35 -15.40
N GLY A 167 20.25 -1.46 -14.08
CA GLY A 167 21.23 -0.75 -13.26
C GLY A 167 20.86 0.70 -12.93
N LYS A 168 19.78 1.24 -13.48
CA LYS A 168 19.26 2.55 -13.09
C LYS A 168 18.03 2.41 -12.20
N PRO A 169 17.87 3.28 -11.18
CA PRO A 169 16.63 3.36 -10.44
C PRO A 169 15.53 4.02 -11.29
N TRP A 170 14.31 3.54 -11.12
CA TRP A 170 13.11 4.08 -11.77
C TRP A 170 11.87 3.76 -10.93
N ALA A 171 10.78 4.45 -11.20
CA ALA A 171 9.52 4.24 -10.51
C ALA A 171 8.34 4.43 -11.45
N TRP A 172 7.17 3.95 -11.03
CA TRP A 172 5.92 4.24 -11.71
C TRP A 172 4.76 4.36 -10.74
N LEU A 173 3.72 5.05 -11.17
CA LEU A 173 2.54 5.39 -10.40
C LEU A 173 1.30 5.09 -11.24
N LEU A 174 0.32 4.39 -10.65
CA LEU A 174 -1.05 4.32 -11.15
C LEU A 174 -1.95 5.02 -10.13
N THR A 175 -2.70 6.04 -10.57
CA THR A 175 -3.54 6.83 -9.67
C THR A 175 -4.85 7.25 -10.33
N GLY A 176 -5.91 7.27 -9.56
CA GLY A 176 -7.25 7.71 -9.93
C GLY A 176 -8.13 7.87 -8.71
N HIS A 177 -9.44 7.91 -8.88
CA HIS A 177 -10.35 7.84 -7.76
C HIS A 177 -10.18 6.51 -7.03
N HIS A 178 -10.10 6.54 -5.70
CA HIS A 178 -9.87 5.36 -4.83
C HIS A 178 -8.55 4.58 -5.04
N LEU A 179 -7.60 5.10 -5.85
CA LEU A 179 -6.34 4.39 -6.11
C LEU A 179 -5.11 5.30 -6.11
N GLY A 180 -4.09 4.87 -5.35
CA GLY A 180 -2.74 5.40 -5.38
C GLY A 180 -1.73 4.26 -5.22
N ALA A 181 -1.27 3.66 -6.34
CA ALA A 181 -0.35 2.54 -6.34
C ALA A 181 1.02 2.98 -6.84
N THR A 182 2.04 2.91 -5.97
CA THR A 182 3.40 3.36 -6.27
C THR A 182 4.37 2.20 -6.22
N PHE A 183 5.25 2.13 -7.22
CA PHE A 183 6.27 1.09 -7.32
C PHE A 183 7.61 1.74 -7.67
N THR A 184 8.65 1.41 -6.91
CA THR A 184 10.02 1.91 -7.16
C THR A 184 10.99 0.75 -7.26
N CYS A 185 11.80 0.73 -8.33
CA CYS A 185 12.87 -0.24 -8.53
C CYS A 185 14.22 0.45 -8.32
N ALA A 186 15.01 -0.06 -7.39
CA ALA A 186 16.38 0.41 -7.14
C ALA A 186 17.26 -0.76 -6.67
N GLY A 187 18.49 -0.86 -7.20
CA GLY A 187 19.42 -1.92 -6.85
C GLY A 187 18.88 -3.34 -7.09
N GLY A 188 17.98 -3.53 -8.08
CA GLY A 188 17.33 -4.80 -8.35
C GLY A 188 16.25 -5.21 -7.34
N ARG A 189 15.78 -4.28 -6.52
CA ARG A 189 14.72 -4.45 -5.50
C ARG A 189 13.50 -3.63 -5.89
N VAL A 190 12.30 -4.09 -5.53
CA VAL A 190 11.03 -3.40 -5.78
C VAL A 190 10.38 -3.01 -4.46
N ALA A 191 10.12 -1.72 -4.26
CA ALA A 191 9.26 -1.19 -3.21
C ALA A 191 7.84 -0.94 -3.78
N ALA A 192 6.81 -1.40 -3.07
CA ALA A 192 5.40 -1.24 -3.41
C ALA A 192 4.67 -0.48 -2.30
N ALA A 193 5.23 0.66 -1.89
CA ALA A 193 4.68 1.53 -0.86
C ALA A 193 4.95 3.01 -1.20
N PRO A 194 4.00 3.92 -0.90
CA PRO A 194 2.66 3.65 -0.36
C PRO A 194 1.73 2.97 -1.38
N LEU A 195 0.77 2.18 -0.85
CA LEU A 195 -0.30 1.59 -1.62
C LEU A 195 -1.63 1.99 -0.97
N PHE A 196 -2.35 2.89 -1.62
CA PHE A 196 -3.71 3.30 -1.23
C PHE A 196 -4.73 2.57 -2.10
N LEU A 197 -5.66 1.90 -1.46
CA LEU A 197 -6.78 1.20 -2.08
C LEU A 197 -8.07 1.61 -1.38
N GLY A 198 -9.05 2.10 -2.12
CA GLY A 198 -10.39 2.40 -1.63
C GLY A 198 -11.46 1.75 -2.49
N ALA A 199 -12.66 1.66 -2.01
CA ALA A 199 -13.80 1.15 -2.76
C ALA A 199 -15.11 1.84 -2.37
N GLN A 200 -15.87 2.23 -3.38
CA GLN A 200 -17.25 2.65 -3.31
C GLN A 200 -17.94 2.29 -4.64
N PRO A 201 -18.93 1.42 -4.63
CA PRO A 201 -19.36 0.61 -3.50
C PRO A 201 -18.27 -0.40 -3.04
N LEU A 202 -18.32 -0.81 -1.78
CA LEU A 202 -17.55 -1.96 -1.27
C LEU A 202 -18.14 -3.28 -1.82
N GLU A 203 -19.46 -3.35 -1.89
CA GLU A 203 -20.26 -4.49 -2.34
C GLU A 203 -21.17 -4.08 -3.50
N ASP A 204 -21.18 -4.85 -4.58
CA ASP A 204 -22.17 -4.71 -5.66
C ASP A 204 -23.55 -5.08 -5.12
N LEU A 205 -24.46 -4.12 -5.00
CA LEU A 205 -25.79 -4.35 -4.41
C LEU A 205 -26.82 -4.84 -5.42
N THR A 206 -26.53 -4.74 -6.72
CA THR A 206 -27.47 -5.01 -7.81
C THR A 206 -26.83 -5.78 -8.97
N GLY A 207 -27.65 -6.25 -9.90
CA GLY A 207 -27.19 -6.88 -11.12
C GLY A 207 -26.59 -8.29 -10.94
N PRO A 208 -25.92 -8.83 -11.97
CA PRO A 208 -25.38 -10.20 -11.97
C PRO A 208 -24.24 -10.42 -10.95
N TYR A 209 -23.62 -9.37 -10.48
CA TYR A 209 -22.51 -9.42 -9.52
C TYR A 209 -22.94 -9.05 -8.09
N ALA A 210 -24.26 -8.94 -7.81
CA ALA A 210 -24.76 -8.66 -6.47
C ALA A 210 -24.15 -9.61 -5.42
N GLY A 211 -23.59 -9.05 -4.35
CA GLY A 211 -22.84 -9.78 -3.32
C GLY A 211 -21.33 -9.90 -3.59
N PHE A 212 -20.84 -9.47 -4.76
CA PHE A 212 -19.41 -9.37 -4.98
C PHE A 212 -18.83 -8.20 -4.17
N THR A 213 -17.72 -8.43 -3.48
CA THR A 213 -17.08 -7.46 -2.60
C THR A 213 -15.60 -7.27 -2.95
N VAL A 214 -15.15 -6.05 -2.82
CA VAL A 214 -13.74 -5.65 -2.92
C VAL A 214 -13.23 -5.17 -1.56
N LEU A 215 -12.03 -5.56 -1.13
CA LEU A 215 -11.42 -5.17 0.14
C LEU A 215 -12.19 -5.60 1.41
N SER A 216 -13.08 -6.58 1.32
CA SER A 216 -13.84 -7.06 2.48
C SER A 216 -12.97 -7.82 3.48
N HIS A 217 -11.94 -8.52 3.01
CA HIS A 217 -11.04 -9.30 3.88
C HIS A 217 -10.25 -8.40 4.81
N GLU A 218 -9.85 -7.21 4.40
CA GLU A 218 -9.19 -6.22 5.22
C GLU A 218 -10.05 -5.85 6.44
N GLY A 219 -11.32 -5.54 6.19
CA GLY A 219 -12.27 -5.21 7.25
C GLY A 219 -12.60 -6.39 8.16
N LEU A 220 -12.89 -7.56 7.60
CA LEU A 220 -13.23 -8.78 8.34
C LEU A 220 -12.07 -9.24 9.23
N ARG A 221 -10.83 -9.26 8.73
CA ARG A 221 -9.65 -9.64 9.53
C ARG A 221 -9.38 -8.64 10.67
N GLY A 222 -9.63 -7.34 10.43
CA GLY A 222 -9.57 -6.33 11.48
C GLY A 222 -10.59 -6.60 12.58
N LEU A 223 -11.83 -6.92 12.22
CA LEU A 223 -12.90 -7.30 13.16
C LEU A 223 -12.59 -8.61 13.91
N ASP A 224 -12.06 -9.62 13.23
CA ASP A 224 -11.65 -10.89 13.85
C ASP A 224 -10.60 -10.63 14.94
N LEU A 225 -9.60 -9.78 14.64
CA LEU A 225 -8.56 -9.45 15.61
C LEU A 225 -9.14 -8.69 16.81
N VAL A 226 -9.89 -7.60 16.61
CA VAL A 226 -10.43 -6.82 17.73
C VAL A 226 -11.42 -7.61 18.57
N SER A 227 -12.23 -8.48 17.94
CA SER A 227 -13.20 -9.34 18.62
C SER A 227 -12.55 -10.47 19.44
N SER A 228 -11.32 -10.85 19.10
CA SER A 228 -10.56 -11.88 19.83
C SER A 228 -9.89 -11.37 21.10
N LEU A 229 -9.84 -10.06 21.30
CA LEU A 229 -9.12 -9.44 22.43
C LEU A 229 -9.79 -9.71 23.77
N HIS A 230 -8.98 -10.03 24.78
CA HIS A 230 -9.45 -10.09 26.16
C HIS A 230 -9.84 -8.69 26.66
N PRO A 231 -10.67 -8.57 27.70
CA PRO A 231 -11.18 -7.27 28.17
C PRO A 231 -10.10 -6.24 28.51
N GLU A 232 -8.97 -6.65 29.08
CA GLU A 232 -7.83 -5.79 29.39
C GLU A 232 -7.07 -5.36 28.14
N GLN A 233 -6.92 -6.23 27.16
CA GLN A 233 -6.31 -5.92 25.87
C GLN A 233 -7.21 -4.94 25.09
N ALA A 234 -8.51 -5.20 25.06
CA ALA A 234 -9.50 -4.34 24.40
C ALA A 234 -9.50 -2.90 24.96
N ARG A 235 -9.30 -2.72 26.29
CA ARG A 235 -9.17 -1.36 26.88
C ARG A 235 -7.96 -0.59 26.35
N VAL A 236 -6.92 -1.26 25.92
CA VAL A 236 -5.72 -0.64 25.34
C VAL A 236 -5.87 -0.44 23.82
N ALA A 237 -6.42 -1.43 23.13
CA ALA A 237 -6.56 -1.40 21.67
C ALA A 237 -7.66 -0.45 21.21
N VAL A 238 -8.82 -0.44 21.87
CA VAL A 238 -9.99 0.37 21.49
C VAL A 238 -9.86 1.77 22.08
N LEU A 239 -9.36 2.71 21.26
CA LEU A 239 -9.09 4.09 21.65
C LEU A 239 -10.38 4.92 21.79
N SER A 240 -11.47 4.50 21.13
CA SER A 240 -12.77 5.17 21.16
C SER A 240 -13.87 4.22 20.68
N THR A 241 -15.07 4.34 21.23
CA THR A 241 -16.28 3.68 20.71
C THR A 241 -16.90 4.41 19.51
N GLU A 242 -16.45 5.64 19.26
CA GLU A 242 -16.80 6.42 18.07
C GLU A 242 -15.63 6.41 17.08
N PRO A 243 -15.86 6.37 15.76
CA PRO A 243 -14.80 6.35 14.73
C PRO A 243 -13.88 7.59 14.81
N GLY A 244 -14.46 8.76 15.11
CA GLY A 244 -13.73 10.02 15.35
C GLY A 244 -13.22 10.72 14.10
N PHE A 245 -13.03 10.00 13.02
CA PHE A 245 -12.66 10.53 11.68
C PHE A 245 -13.09 9.54 10.60
N SER A 246 -13.30 10.07 9.40
CA SER A 246 -13.89 9.32 8.28
C SER A 246 -12.87 8.94 7.20
N ASP A 247 -11.56 9.06 7.45
CA ASP A 247 -10.53 8.77 6.44
C ASP A 247 -9.24 8.28 7.11
N VAL A 248 -8.33 7.72 6.30
CA VAL A 248 -6.97 7.39 6.71
C VAL A 248 -6.18 8.65 7.06
N LEU A 249 -5.37 8.59 8.11
CA LEU A 249 -4.60 9.74 8.61
C LEU A 249 -3.35 10.00 7.79
N THR A 250 -2.69 8.94 7.28
CA THR A 250 -1.47 9.04 6.51
C THR A 250 -1.70 9.05 4.99
N GLY A 251 -2.81 9.61 4.52
CA GLY A 251 -3.09 9.83 3.11
C GLY A 251 -2.01 10.64 2.39
N VAL A 252 -2.28 11.05 1.16
CA VAL A 252 -1.33 11.83 0.35
C VAL A 252 -0.90 13.11 1.07
N GLY A 253 0.41 13.41 1.03
CA GLY A 253 0.99 14.59 1.69
C GLY A 253 0.98 14.55 3.23
N ARG A 254 0.49 13.47 3.85
CA ARG A 254 0.35 13.32 5.31
C ARG A 254 1.13 12.14 5.88
N ARG A 255 2.23 11.75 5.24
CA ARG A 255 3.09 10.64 5.68
C ARG A 255 3.46 10.70 7.17
N ASP A 256 3.82 11.88 7.65
CA ASP A 256 4.36 12.10 9.00
C ASP A 256 3.28 12.53 10.02
N SER A 257 1.99 12.25 9.73
CA SER A 257 0.87 12.62 10.62
C SER A 257 0.83 11.81 11.92
N LEU A 258 1.50 10.67 11.97
CA LEU A 258 1.55 9.80 13.15
C LEU A 258 2.86 10.00 13.89
N SER A 259 2.81 10.62 15.07
CA SER A 259 3.98 10.95 15.88
C SER A 259 4.31 9.92 16.96
N ARG A 260 3.43 8.97 17.22
CA ARG A 260 3.58 7.94 18.28
C ARG A 260 2.84 6.65 17.92
N PHE A 261 3.30 5.56 18.48
CA PHE A 261 2.58 4.28 18.43
C PHE A 261 1.43 4.31 19.45
N GLU A 262 0.22 4.01 19.01
CA GLU A 262 -0.98 3.97 19.85
C GLU A 262 -1.66 2.61 19.72
N GLY A 263 -2.28 2.17 20.82
CA GLY A 263 -3.01 0.92 20.90
C GLY A 263 -2.23 -0.21 21.57
N LEU A 264 -2.67 -1.43 21.36
CA LEU A 264 -2.12 -2.63 22.00
C LEU A 264 -0.83 -3.07 21.30
N PRO A 265 0.31 -3.19 22.01
CA PRO A 265 1.52 -3.79 21.45
C PRO A 265 1.27 -5.25 21.04
N ALA A 266 1.80 -5.67 19.91
CA ALA A 266 1.67 -7.04 19.43
C ALA A 266 2.34 -8.08 20.34
N GLY A 267 3.33 -7.64 21.14
CA GLY A 267 3.95 -8.47 22.18
C GLY A 267 2.98 -8.88 23.29
N ASP A 268 1.87 -8.14 23.49
CA ASP A 268 0.86 -8.44 24.50
C ASP A 268 -0.29 -9.33 23.97
N LEU A 269 -0.23 -9.74 22.70
CA LEU A 269 -1.16 -10.68 22.07
C LEU A 269 -0.77 -12.13 22.41
N ASP A 270 -1.77 -12.98 22.64
CA ASP A 270 -1.56 -14.42 22.74
C ASP A 270 -1.29 -15.07 21.37
N PRO A 271 -0.79 -16.32 21.30
CA PRO A 271 -0.45 -16.95 20.03
C PRO A 271 -1.61 -17.06 19.01
N PRO A 272 -2.86 -17.33 19.36
CA PRO A 272 -4.02 -17.22 18.45
C PRO A 272 -4.19 -15.81 17.89
N GLN A 273 -4.14 -14.78 18.72
CA GLN A 273 -4.29 -13.38 18.32
C GLN A 273 -3.14 -12.90 17.45
N GLN A 274 -1.90 -13.31 17.73
CA GLN A 274 -0.74 -13.06 16.88
C GLN A 274 -0.93 -13.63 15.47
N ARG A 275 -1.54 -14.82 15.32
CA ARG A 275 -1.87 -15.38 13.99
C ARG A 275 -2.89 -14.52 13.25
N LEU A 276 -3.88 -13.95 13.94
CA LEU A 276 -4.85 -13.03 13.32
C LEU A 276 -4.17 -11.73 12.87
N LEU A 277 -3.28 -11.16 13.70
CA LEU A 277 -2.50 -9.99 13.30
C LEU A 277 -1.61 -10.27 12.10
N HIS A 278 -0.92 -11.41 12.06
CA HIS A 278 -0.10 -11.81 10.91
C HIS A 278 -0.93 -11.98 9.65
N ALA A 279 -2.10 -12.63 9.74
CA ALA A 279 -3.00 -12.77 8.61
C ALA A 279 -3.52 -11.42 8.09
N LEU A 280 -3.74 -10.46 9.00
CA LEU A 280 -4.13 -9.10 8.63
C LEU A 280 -2.96 -8.34 7.95
N VAL A 281 -1.74 -8.45 8.45
CA VAL A 281 -0.55 -7.86 7.82
C VAL A 281 -0.32 -8.45 6.42
N ASP A 282 -0.42 -9.77 6.29
CA ASP A 282 -0.29 -10.49 5.02
C ASP A 282 -1.31 -10.02 3.98
N GLU A 283 -2.56 -9.73 4.38
CA GLU A 283 -3.62 -9.24 3.49
C GLU A 283 -3.24 -7.94 2.76
N TYR A 284 -2.42 -7.10 3.39
CA TYR A 284 -1.94 -5.84 2.81
C TYR A 284 -0.61 -6.01 2.08
N VAL A 285 0.39 -6.58 2.75
CA VAL A 285 1.76 -6.64 2.22
C VAL A 285 1.83 -7.53 0.98
N ARG A 286 1.07 -8.63 0.95
CA ARG A 286 1.01 -9.55 -0.19
C ARG A 286 0.17 -9.06 -1.37
N ASN A 287 -0.27 -7.82 -1.39
CA ASN A 287 -0.75 -7.18 -2.62
C ASN A 287 0.39 -6.88 -3.61
N ALA A 288 1.61 -6.68 -3.11
CA ALA A 288 2.81 -6.56 -3.95
C ALA A 288 3.20 -7.90 -4.61
N ASP A 289 4.03 -7.85 -5.65
CA ASP A 289 4.67 -9.04 -6.22
C ASP A 289 5.39 -9.82 -5.11
N PHE A 290 5.45 -11.15 -5.27
CA PHE A 290 5.93 -12.07 -4.23
C PHE A 290 7.27 -11.63 -3.60
N ASP A 291 8.26 -11.33 -4.43
CA ASP A 291 9.60 -10.96 -3.94
C ASP A 291 9.61 -9.63 -3.18
N ALA A 292 8.82 -8.66 -3.63
CA ALA A 292 8.66 -7.37 -2.95
C ALA A 292 7.93 -7.55 -1.61
N ALA A 293 6.90 -8.40 -1.56
CA ALA A 293 6.16 -8.72 -0.35
C ALA A 293 7.04 -9.43 0.69
N GLU A 294 7.78 -10.48 0.30
CA GLU A 294 8.67 -11.21 1.21
C GLU A 294 9.74 -10.29 1.79
N ARG A 295 10.34 -9.40 1.00
CA ARG A 295 11.31 -8.42 1.52
C ARG A 295 10.71 -7.45 2.53
N HIS A 296 9.49 -7.00 2.30
CA HIS A 296 8.83 -6.12 3.24
C HIS A 296 8.48 -6.87 4.54
N LEU A 297 7.96 -8.09 4.45
CA LEU A 297 7.71 -8.96 5.60
C LEU A 297 9.00 -9.24 6.40
N ASP A 298 10.09 -9.54 5.72
CA ASP A 298 11.41 -9.70 6.34
C ASP A 298 11.88 -8.42 7.04
N ALA A 299 11.63 -7.24 6.47
CA ALA A 299 11.97 -5.97 7.10
C ALA A 299 11.13 -5.72 8.36
N ILE A 300 9.83 -6.04 8.33
CA ILE A 300 8.93 -5.98 9.49
C ILE A 300 9.41 -6.96 10.57
N GLN A 301 9.75 -8.20 10.19
CA GLN A 301 10.25 -9.21 11.12
C GLN A 301 11.56 -8.79 11.80
N ARG A 302 12.51 -8.22 11.05
CA ARG A 302 13.78 -7.71 11.60
C ARG A 302 13.59 -6.49 12.51
N ALA A 303 12.59 -5.65 12.25
CA ALA A 303 12.25 -4.52 13.11
C ALA A 303 11.57 -4.95 14.42
N GLY A 304 11.11 -6.20 14.50
CA GLY A 304 10.40 -6.80 15.62
C GLY A 304 8.88 -6.76 15.43
N LEU A 305 8.26 -7.92 15.30
CA LEU A 305 6.80 -8.02 15.21
C LEU A 305 6.10 -7.54 16.50
N ASP A 306 6.75 -7.68 17.65
CA ASP A 306 6.33 -7.18 18.95
C ASP A 306 6.27 -5.64 19.02
N GLN A 307 6.97 -4.95 18.11
CA GLN A 307 6.94 -3.49 17.97
C GLN A 307 5.72 -2.96 17.17
N LEU A 308 4.91 -3.85 16.60
CA LEU A 308 3.65 -3.45 15.97
C LEU A 308 2.63 -3.10 17.06
N HIS A 309 1.82 -2.07 16.81
CA HIS A 309 0.73 -1.65 17.69
C HIS A 309 -0.58 -1.70 16.91
N PHE A 310 -1.59 -2.35 17.49
CA PHE A 310 -2.93 -2.40 16.93
C PHE A 310 -3.84 -1.45 17.66
N SER A 311 -4.52 -0.57 16.94
CA SER A 311 -5.51 0.35 17.51
C SER A 311 -6.81 0.34 16.72
N TRP A 312 -7.92 0.56 17.42
CA TRP A 312 -9.28 0.55 16.91
C TRP A 312 -10.07 1.78 17.36
N ARG A 313 -11.02 2.23 16.51
CA ARG A 313 -12.03 3.24 16.85
C ARG A 313 -13.35 2.86 16.20
N GLY A 314 -14.44 2.99 16.95
CA GLY A 314 -15.79 2.64 16.51
C GLY A 314 -16.29 1.32 17.07
N PRO A 315 -17.48 0.86 16.64
CA PRO A 315 -18.05 -0.43 17.02
C PRO A 315 -17.14 -1.59 16.61
N THR A 316 -17.12 -2.66 17.43
CA THR A 316 -16.23 -3.82 17.25
C THR A 316 -16.95 -5.09 16.79
N ASN A 317 -18.21 -5.00 16.38
CA ASN A 317 -19.07 -6.15 16.14
C ASN A 317 -19.85 -6.11 14.80
N ASP A 318 -19.66 -5.08 13.97
CA ASP A 318 -20.38 -4.95 12.70
C ASP A 318 -19.50 -4.30 11.63
N ILE A 319 -19.23 -5.03 10.55
CA ILE A 319 -18.46 -4.56 9.38
C ILE A 319 -19.12 -3.40 8.64
N ARG A 320 -20.44 -3.24 8.79
CA ARG A 320 -21.21 -2.18 8.12
C ARG A 320 -21.26 -0.87 8.91
N SER A 321 -20.88 -0.91 10.18
CA SER A 321 -20.74 0.29 11.01
C SER A 321 -19.49 1.06 10.65
N PRO A 322 -19.49 2.40 10.72
CA PRO A 322 -18.28 3.18 10.59
C PRO A 322 -17.26 2.80 11.66
N PHE A 323 -16.08 2.39 11.26
CA PHE A 323 -14.95 2.14 12.16
C PHE A 323 -13.63 2.46 11.47
N TYR A 324 -12.60 2.56 12.27
CA TYR A 324 -11.22 2.74 11.83
C TYR A 324 -10.32 1.81 12.63
N TYR A 325 -9.34 1.19 11.95
CA TYR A 325 -8.23 0.55 12.64
C TYR A 325 -6.89 0.93 12.04
N ARG A 326 -5.84 0.73 12.84
CA ARG A 326 -4.47 0.95 12.43
C ARG A 326 -3.55 -0.11 13.01
N ILE A 327 -2.61 -0.58 12.17
CA ILE A 327 -1.39 -1.28 12.60
C ILE A 327 -0.24 -0.31 12.37
N HIS A 328 0.56 -0.03 13.39
CA HIS A 328 1.65 0.93 13.32
C HIS A 328 2.92 0.38 13.98
N GLY A 329 4.00 0.36 13.22
CA GLY A 329 5.32 -0.04 13.66
C GLY A 329 6.44 0.62 12.85
N PRO A 330 7.72 0.32 13.16
CA PRO A 330 8.85 1.00 12.53
C PRO A 330 8.95 0.82 11.01
N ARG A 331 8.41 -0.29 10.48
CA ARG A 331 8.48 -0.68 9.05
C ARG A 331 7.10 -0.93 8.44
N LEU A 332 6.03 -0.57 9.15
CA LEU A 332 4.68 -0.79 8.66
C LEU A 332 3.71 0.22 9.23
N ILE A 333 2.91 0.83 8.37
CA ILE A 333 1.66 1.48 8.71
C ILE A 333 0.59 0.85 7.83
N ILE A 334 -0.46 0.35 8.45
CA ILE A 334 -1.71 -0.03 7.80
C ILE A 334 -2.82 0.79 8.43
N GLU A 335 -3.65 1.40 7.63
CA GLU A 335 -4.89 2.05 8.07
C GLU A 335 -6.07 1.55 7.24
N PHE A 336 -7.20 1.38 7.89
CA PHE A 336 -8.49 1.05 7.28
C PHE A 336 -9.56 1.95 7.89
N ALA A 337 -10.35 2.59 7.06
CA ALA A 337 -11.42 3.48 7.46
C ALA A 337 -12.71 3.17 6.70
N VAL A 338 -13.78 2.85 7.41
CA VAL A 338 -15.14 2.85 6.86
C VAL A 338 -15.67 4.27 6.97
N GLN A 339 -15.80 4.96 5.85
CA GLN A 339 -16.30 6.35 5.80
C GLN A 339 -17.82 6.40 5.95
N GLU A 340 -18.48 5.56 5.18
CA GLU A 340 -19.93 5.40 5.14
C GLU A 340 -20.21 3.90 4.91
N PRO A 341 -21.43 3.42 5.18
CA PRO A 341 -21.80 2.08 4.74
C PRO A 341 -21.48 1.93 3.25
N ASN A 342 -20.79 0.86 2.90
CA ASN A 342 -20.38 0.55 1.52
C ASN A 342 -19.30 1.49 0.91
N HIS A 343 -18.55 2.26 1.75
CA HIS A 343 -17.44 3.12 1.32
C HIS A 343 -16.24 2.98 2.26
N ILE A 344 -15.11 2.52 1.75
CA ILE A 344 -13.89 2.30 2.54
C ILE A 344 -12.65 2.88 1.88
N HIS A 345 -11.71 3.28 2.75
CA HIS A 345 -10.34 3.64 2.36
C HIS A 345 -9.32 2.83 3.15
N THR A 346 -8.29 2.37 2.47
CA THR A 346 -7.15 1.72 3.11
C THR A 346 -5.84 2.29 2.61
N ILE A 347 -4.81 2.23 3.44
CA ILE A 347 -3.45 2.56 3.02
C ILE A 347 -2.45 1.63 3.72
N MET A 348 -1.44 1.20 2.96
CA MET A 348 -0.25 0.54 3.47
C MET A 348 0.98 1.39 3.15
N ARG A 349 1.85 1.59 4.16
CA ARG A 349 3.12 2.30 4.03
C ARG A 349 4.26 1.53 4.67
N ASP A 350 5.46 1.77 4.18
CA ASP A 350 6.71 1.49 4.89
C ASP A 350 7.36 2.82 5.29
N PRO A 351 7.29 3.25 6.57
CA PRO A 351 7.80 4.55 7.00
C PRO A 351 9.25 4.84 6.64
N GLN A 352 10.06 3.79 6.47
CA GLN A 352 11.48 3.93 6.13
C GLN A 352 11.75 3.77 4.64
N ASN A 353 10.81 3.17 3.87
CA ASN A 353 11.03 2.87 2.45
C ASN A 353 9.85 3.26 1.54
N ASP A 354 8.98 4.16 1.98
CA ASP A 354 7.96 4.75 1.12
C ASP A 354 8.61 5.33 -0.13
N TYR A 355 8.01 5.07 -1.29
CA TYR A 355 8.59 5.46 -2.59
C TYR A 355 10.00 4.90 -2.85
N GLY A 356 10.42 3.85 -2.15
CA GLY A 356 11.74 3.25 -2.28
C GLY A 356 12.89 4.12 -1.74
N MET A 357 12.63 5.04 -0.81
CA MET A 357 13.62 6.02 -0.35
C MET A 357 14.87 5.40 0.28
N ASP A 358 14.71 4.34 1.10
CA ASP A 358 15.82 3.60 1.70
C ASP A 358 16.70 2.93 0.62
N TRP A 359 16.09 2.28 -0.35
CA TRP A 359 16.82 1.58 -1.41
C TRP A 359 17.43 2.51 -2.45
N LEU A 360 16.84 3.68 -2.69
CA LEU A 360 17.46 4.73 -3.49
C LEU A 360 18.71 5.28 -2.80
N GLY A 361 18.65 5.52 -1.48
CA GLY A 361 19.80 5.91 -0.68
C GLY A 361 20.95 4.90 -0.80
N LEU A 362 20.67 3.61 -0.55
CA LEU A 362 21.66 2.54 -0.69
C LEU A 362 22.22 2.44 -2.11
N HIS A 363 21.38 2.54 -3.14
CA HIS A 363 21.82 2.52 -4.54
C HIS A 363 22.80 3.65 -4.85
N TYR A 364 22.53 4.87 -4.39
CA TYR A 364 23.43 6.01 -4.62
C TYR A 364 24.75 5.88 -3.82
N GLU A 365 24.72 5.35 -2.62
CA GLU A 365 25.91 5.07 -1.82
C GLU A 365 26.81 4.04 -2.51
N GLU A 366 26.25 2.91 -2.98
CA GLU A 366 26.99 1.85 -3.68
C GLU A 366 27.66 2.38 -4.96
N HIS A 367 27.01 3.29 -5.70
CA HIS A 367 27.54 3.84 -6.95
C HIS A 367 28.53 5.02 -6.72
N ALA A 368 28.39 5.77 -5.61
CA ALA A 368 29.36 6.80 -5.24
C ALA A 368 30.73 6.19 -4.85
N TRP A 369 30.76 4.96 -4.33
CA TRP A 369 31.99 4.23 -4.02
C TRP A 369 32.68 3.69 -5.27
N SER A 370 31.94 3.32 -6.30
CA SER A 370 32.50 2.79 -7.56
C SER A 370 33.03 3.88 -8.51
N ALA A 371 32.77 5.16 -8.21
CA ALA A 371 33.25 6.31 -8.98
C ALA A 371 34.53 6.98 -8.38
N ARG A 372 35.07 6.44 -7.28
CA ARG A 372 36.36 6.82 -6.68
C ARG A 372 37.42 5.76 -6.96
#